data_d2fba972d7e8ba930be24678bce0fbc5
#
_entry.id   d2fba972d7e8ba930be24678bce0fbc5
#
_cell.length_a   1.000
_cell.length_b   1.000
_cell.length_c   1.000
_cell.angle_alpha   90.00
_cell.angle_beta   90.00
_cell.angle_gamma   90.00
#
_symmetry.space_group_name_H-M   'P 1'
#
loop_
_entity.id
_entity.type
_entity.pdbx_description
1 polymer ?
#
loop_
_entity_poly.entity_id
_entity_poly.type
_entity_poly.pdbx_seq_one_letter_code
_entity_poly.pdbx_strand_id
1 'polypeptide(L)'
;MTEPRPRPAGPAAAAGPTDTAGTDAGATVLYCGDRPVARYEHRPRLARRESPRPYLHPVRTLGGTVVTELRPADHVHHLGVSMAVPDVSGTNFWGGRTFVRGRGPTELDNHGHQRHLGWPRRGRDGFTEEIAWQRGGRRLLTERRTVAVRAVDGTCWALDFTTELTNTGGEELSVGSPATNGRPGAGYGGFFWRPPIGARPPEVFTAGAEGEEAVHGSPAPWLAMATDAWTLVFAGATDATRRDPWFVRAAEYPGVGSALAWDRRLPLPPGETVTRRVVTGVADGRLDRAAAARIAARLTGEVTA
;
A
#
# COMPACT_ATOMS: atom_id res chain seq x y z
N MET A 1 13.54 63.51 44.73
CA MET A 1 12.92 62.16 44.59
C MET A 1 12.38 62.09 43.15
N THR A 2 13.15 61.46 42.26
CA THR A 2 12.87 61.38 40.84
C THR A 2 12.52 59.94 40.51
N GLU A 3 11.30 59.69 40.04
CA GLU A 3 10.83 58.37 39.62
C GLU A 3 11.56 57.88 38.32
N PRO A 4 11.89 56.62 38.23
CA PRO A 4 12.51 56.09 37.00
C PRO A 4 11.44 55.74 35.93
N ARG A 5 11.71 56.15 34.67
CA ARG A 5 10.96 55.85 33.48
C ARG A 5 11.00 54.34 33.13
N PRO A 6 9.91 53.74 32.65
CA PRO A 6 9.90 52.38 32.18
C PRO A 6 10.69 52.17 30.85
N ARG A 7 11.38 51.03 30.74
CA ARG A 7 12.10 50.55 29.54
C ARG A 7 11.11 50.15 28.44
N PRO A 8 11.44 50.34 27.17
CA PRO A 8 10.64 49.88 26.08
C PRO A 8 10.72 48.36 25.92
N ALA A 9 9.57 47.71 25.66
CA ALA A 9 9.47 46.29 25.38
C ALA A 9 10.14 45.95 24.04
N GLY A 10 10.96 44.91 24.02
CA GLY A 10 11.55 44.37 22.80
C GLY A 10 10.48 43.71 21.86
N PRO A 11 10.81 43.55 20.57
CA PRO A 11 9.86 43.04 19.59
C PRO A 11 9.50 41.59 19.90
N ALA A 12 8.19 41.31 19.90
CA ALA A 12 7.63 39.97 20.01
C ALA A 12 8.11 39.09 18.85
N ALA A 13 8.62 37.91 19.13
CA ALA A 13 8.95 36.90 18.15
C ALA A 13 7.68 36.53 17.36
N ALA A 14 7.76 36.64 16.04
CA ALA A 14 6.70 36.24 15.13
C ALA A 14 6.46 34.72 15.29
N ALA A 15 5.28 34.36 15.71
CA ALA A 15 4.81 32.98 15.66
C ALA A 15 4.75 32.55 14.20
N GLY A 16 5.50 31.49 13.86
CA GLY A 16 5.43 30.85 12.55
C GLY A 16 4.01 30.31 12.28
N PRO A 17 3.65 30.11 11.02
CA PRO A 17 2.30 29.69 10.64
C PRO A 17 1.98 28.33 11.28
N THR A 18 0.99 28.31 12.15
CA THR A 18 0.37 27.08 12.66
C THR A 18 -0.35 26.41 11.50
N ASP A 19 0.20 25.29 11.04
CA ASP A 19 -0.36 24.44 9.98
C ASP A 19 -1.63 23.76 10.51
N THR A 20 -2.79 24.41 10.37
CA THR A 20 -4.10 23.81 10.62
C THR A 20 -4.56 23.05 9.38
N ALA A 21 -3.83 21.98 9.00
CA ALA A 21 -4.37 20.96 8.12
C ALA A 21 -5.51 20.27 8.87
N GLY A 22 -6.76 20.48 8.44
CA GLY A 22 -7.96 19.91 9.03
C GLY A 22 -7.86 18.39 9.10
N THR A 23 -7.53 17.86 10.28
CA THR A 23 -7.47 16.45 10.55
C THR A 23 -8.86 15.96 10.84
N ASP A 24 -9.51 15.37 9.84
CA ASP A 24 -10.62 14.44 10.07
C ASP A 24 -10.07 13.35 11.03
N ALA A 25 -10.79 13.05 12.14
CA ALA A 25 -10.27 12.28 13.28
C ALA A 25 -9.74 10.86 12.94
N GLY A 26 -9.89 10.40 11.69
CA GLY A 26 -9.48 9.07 11.20
C GLY A 26 -8.64 9.06 9.93
N ALA A 27 -8.36 10.23 9.31
CA ALA A 27 -7.69 10.30 8.02
C ALA A 27 -6.58 11.36 7.95
N THR A 28 -5.72 11.25 6.93
CA THR A 28 -4.67 12.21 6.60
C THR A 28 -4.58 12.38 5.09
N VAL A 29 -4.32 13.59 4.62
CA VAL A 29 -4.12 13.88 3.18
C VAL A 29 -2.62 14.02 2.91
N LEU A 30 -2.16 13.38 1.85
CA LEU A 30 -0.78 13.47 1.36
C LEU A 30 -0.73 14.37 0.13
N TYR A 31 0.33 15.14 0.03
CA TYR A 31 0.55 16.15 -1.00
C TYR A 31 1.83 15.88 -1.78
N CYS A 32 1.77 16.09 -3.09
CA CYS A 32 2.94 16.22 -3.95
C CYS A 32 3.10 17.71 -4.31
N GLY A 33 4.06 18.39 -3.69
CA GLY A 33 4.06 19.84 -3.65
C GLY A 33 2.79 20.37 -2.97
N ASP A 34 2.04 21.21 -3.69
CA ASP A 34 0.77 21.76 -3.17
C ASP A 34 -0.46 20.96 -3.64
N ARG A 35 -0.30 19.90 -4.40
CA ARG A 35 -1.41 19.09 -4.92
C ARG A 35 -1.75 17.96 -3.96
N PRO A 36 -3.02 17.83 -3.49
CA PRO A 36 -3.46 16.67 -2.73
C PRO A 36 -3.56 15.45 -3.67
N VAL A 37 -2.74 14.43 -3.42
CA VAL A 37 -2.63 13.26 -4.30
C VAL A 37 -3.16 11.97 -3.69
N ALA A 38 -3.23 11.88 -2.36
CA ALA A 38 -3.78 10.70 -1.70
C ALA A 38 -4.41 11.04 -0.34
N ARG A 39 -5.46 10.29 0.02
CA ARG A 39 -6.03 10.31 1.36
C ARG A 39 -5.78 8.96 2.03
N TYR A 40 -5.20 8.99 3.22
CA TYR A 40 -4.93 7.81 4.03
C TYR A 40 -5.91 7.72 5.18
N GLU A 41 -6.71 6.65 5.20
CA GLU A 41 -7.62 6.32 6.28
C GLU A 41 -6.94 5.34 7.24
N HIS A 42 -6.60 5.81 8.45
CA HIS A 42 -5.87 5.00 9.42
C HIS A 42 -6.77 4.35 10.48
N ARG A 43 -8.05 4.74 10.57
CA ARG A 43 -9.04 4.17 11.50
C ARG A 43 -10.37 3.87 10.80
N PRO A 44 -10.35 3.01 9.77
CA PRO A 44 -11.57 2.73 9.02
C PRO A 44 -12.61 2.00 9.88
N ARG A 45 -13.86 2.40 9.70
CA ARG A 45 -15.02 1.72 10.31
C ARG A 45 -15.58 0.70 9.32
N LEU A 46 -15.12 -0.55 9.42
CA LEU A 46 -15.47 -1.65 8.53
C LEU A 46 -16.00 -2.84 9.35
N ALA A 47 -16.80 -3.68 8.71
CA ALA A 47 -17.26 -4.92 9.33
C ALA A 47 -16.07 -5.88 9.55
N ARG A 48 -16.11 -6.68 10.62
CA ARG A 48 -15.04 -7.63 10.97
C ARG A 48 -14.65 -8.54 9.81
N ARG A 49 -15.63 -9.03 9.04
CA ARG A 49 -15.41 -9.89 7.88
C ARG A 49 -14.66 -9.22 6.72
N GLU A 50 -14.51 -7.91 6.73
CA GLU A 50 -13.73 -7.14 5.75
C GLU A 50 -12.27 -7.00 6.18
N SER A 51 -11.89 -7.53 7.36
CA SER A 51 -10.56 -7.39 7.97
C SER A 51 -10.12 -5.93 7.98
N PRO A 52 -10.70 -5.11 8.89
CA PRO A 52 -10.42 -3.68 8.97
C PRO A 52 -8.92 -3.39 9.02
N ARG A 53 -8.45 -2.51 8.14
CA ARG A 53 -7.06 -2.13 8.01
C ARG A 53 -6.91 -0.74 7.43
N PRO A 54 -5.83 0.00 7.75
CA PRO A 54 -5.54 1.29 7.12
C PRO A 54 -5.33 1.15 5.61
N TYR A 55 -5.77 2.17 4.84
CA TYR A 55 -5.66 2.19 3.38
C TYR A 55 -5.56 3.60 2.82
N LEU A 56 -5.07 3.72 1.56
CA LEU A 56 -5.09 4.95 0.78
C LEU A 56 -6.26 4.90 -0.23
N HIS A 57 -7.16 5.85 -0.12
CA HIS A 57 -8.22 6.13 -1.10
C HIS A 57 -8.90 7.48 -0.80
N PRO A 58 -9.14 8.33 -1.82
CA PRO A 58 -8.66 8.17 -3.19
C PRO A 58 -7.15 8.43 -3.32
N VAL A 59 -6.53 7.76 -4.28
CA VAL A 59 -5.23 8.15 -4.85
C VAL A 59 -5.49 8.74 -6.22
N ARG A 60 -4.80 9.84 -6.56
CA ARG A 60 -5.03 10.60 -7.79
C ARG A 60 -3.74 10.85 -8.55
N THR A 61 -3.84 10.92 -9.87
CA THR A 61 -2.78 11.49 -10.71
C THR A 61 -2.62 12.99 -10.43
N LEU A 62 -1.58 13.62 -10.94
CA LEU A 62 -1.40 15.08 -10.84
C LEU A 62 -2.52 15.85 -11.55
N GLY A 63 -3.10 15.29 -12.62
CA GLY A 63 -4.28 15.81 -13.31
C GLY A 63 -5.60 15.59 -12.57
N GLY A 64 -5.59 14.86 -11.43
CA GLY A 64 -6.76 14.65 -10.58
C GLY A 64 -7.56 13.36 -10.85
N THR A 65 -7.16 12.55 -11.84
CA THR A 65 -7.81 11.26 -12.12
C THR A 65 -7.64 10.30 -10.94
N VAL A 66 -8.74 9.72 -10.45
CA VAL A 66 -8.70 8.71 -9.39
C VAL A 66 -8.20 7.38 -9.95
N VAL A 67 -7.19 6.80 -9.31
CA VAL A 67 -6.53 5.56 -9.74
C VAL A 67 -6.66 4.43 -8.70
N THR A 68 -7.60 4.58 -7.77
CA THR A 68 -7.95 3.54 -6.80
C THR A 68 -9.46 3.36 -6.74
N GLU A 69 -9.92 2.18 -6.35
CA GLU A 69 -11.31 1.88 -6.06
C GLU A 69 -11.48 1.43 -4.61
N LEU A 70 -12.62 1.74 -4.00
CA LEU A 70 -12.93 1.42 -2.61
C LEU A 70 -14.21 0.61 -2.52
N ARG A 71 -14.10 -0.60 -1.94
CA ARG A 71 -15.23 -1.47 -1.61
C ARG A 71 -16.17 -1.72 -2.80
N PRO A 72 -15.64 -2.13 -3.98
CA PRO A 72 -16.51 -2.46 -5.12
C PRO A 72 -17.49 -3.58 -4.73
N ALA A 73 -18.67 -3.60 -5.35
CA ALA A 73 -19.77 -4.49 -4.97
C ALA A 73 -19.40 -5.97 -5.04
N ASP A 74 -18.52 -6.35 -5.96
CA ASP A 74 -18.02 -7.72 -6.15
C ASP A 74 -16.95 -8.11 -5.10
N HIS A 75 -16.22 -7.13 -4.54
CA HIS A 75 -15.13 -7.32 -3.59
C HIS A 75 -15.11 -6.24 -2.50
N VAL A 76 -16.12 -6.20 -1.63
CA VAL A 76 -16.26 -5.17 -0.58
C VAL A 76 -15.08 -5.06 0.39
N HIS A 77 -14.21 -6.08 0.42
CA HIS A 77 -12.99 -6.08 1.22
C HIS A 77 -11.74 -5.55 0.47
N HIS A 78 -11.87 -5.10 -0.80
CA HIS A 78 -10.79 -4.40 -1.50
C HIS A 78 -10.80 -2.91 -1.13
N LEU A 79 -9.68 -2.42 -0.60
CA LEU A 79 -9.56 -1.10 0.02
C LEU A 79 -8.41 -0.32 -0.65
N GLY A 80 -8.66 0.27 -1.83
CA GLY A 80 -7.69 1.14 -2.50
C GLY A 80 -6.26 0.58 -2.52
N VAL A 81 -5.33 1.22 -1.80
CA VAL A 81 -3.97 0.71 -1.57
C VAL A 81 -3.83 0.32 -0.11
N SER A 82 -3.44 -0.92 0.15
CA SER A 82 -3.30 -1.41 1.52
C SER A 82 -2.29 -2.56 1.62
N MET A 83 -1.82 -2.83 2.83
CA MET A 83 -1.12 -4.06 3.18
C MET A 83 -2.16 -5.07 3.69
N ALA A 84 -2.30 -6.21 3.03
CA ALA A 84 -3.33 -7.20 3.34
C ALA A 84 -2.80 -8.62 3.13
N VAL A 85 -3.05 -9.52 4.09
CA VAL A 85 -2.56 -10.90 4.05
C VAL A 85 -3.69 -11.86 4.37
N PRO A 86 -4.02 -12.83 3.49
CA PRO A 86 -5.15 -13.73 3.68
C PRO A 86 -4.91 -14.81 4.73
N ASP A 87 -3.66 -15.07 5.09
CA ASP A 87 -3.33 -16.11 6.07
C ASP A 87 -2.04 -15.77 6.85
N VAL A 88 -2.21 -15.37 8.11
CA VAL A 88 -1.12 -15.29 9.09
C VAL A 88 -1.44 -16.31 10.17
N SER A 89 -0.84 -17.52 10.09
CA SER A 89 -1.11 -18.64 11.00
C SER A 89 -2.61 -18.87 11.23
N GLY A 90 -3.39 -18.94 10.13
CA GLY A 90 -4.82 -19.16 10.16
C GLY A 90 -5.69 -17.92 10.37
N THR A 91 -5.09 -16.74 10.56
CA THR A 91 -5.83 -15.47 10.69
C THR A 91 -5.86 -14.73 9.35
N ASN A 92 -7.07 -14.35 8.93
CA ASN A 92 -7.31 -13.63 7.68
C ASN A 92 -7.28 -12.10 7.92
N PHE A 93 -6.25 -11.41 7.38
CA PHE A 93 -6.13 -9.95 7.35
C PHE A 93 -6.38 -9.37 5.95
N TRP A 94 -6.96 -10.17 5.05
CA TRP A 94 -7.38 -9.75 3.70
C TRP A 94 -8.86 -9.36 3.67
N GLY A 95 -9.70 -10.17 4.31
CA GLY A 95 -11.15 -10.07 4.31
C GLY A 95 -11.84 -11.08 3.39
N GLY A 96 -13.17 -11.17 3.49
CA GLY A 96 -13.97 -12.11 2.74
C GLY A 96 -13.71 -13.58 3.12
N ARG A 97 -13.99 -14.49 2.19
CA ARG A 97 -13.86 -15.93 2.42
C ARG A 97 -12.40 -16.36 2.53
N THR A 98 -12.12 -17.28 3.42
CA THR A 98 -10.82 -17.94 3.52
C THR A 98 -10.81 -19.18 2.64
N PHE A 99 -9.75 -19.35 1.83
CA PHE A 99 -9.61 -20.57 1.04
C PHE A 99 -9.12 -21.72 1.92
N VAL A 100 -9.89 -22.79 1.99
CA VAL A 100 -9.57 -24.01 2.75
C VAL A 100 -9.32 -25.16 1.79
N ARG A 101 -8.17 -25.86 1.96
CA ARG A 101 -7.80 -27.00 1.13
C ARG A 101 -8.91 -28.06 1.13
N GLY A 102 -9.31 -28.52 -0.05
CA GLY A 102 -10.36 -29.52 -0.24
C GLY A 102 -11.79 -29.01 -0.06
N ARG A 103 -11.99 -27.74 0.38
CA ARG A 103 -13.32 -27.14 0.57
C ARG A 103 -13.55 -25.88 -0.26
N GLY A 104 -12.49 -25.24 -0.75
CA GLY A 104 -12.57 -23.98 -1.49
C GLY A 104 -12.83 -22.75 -0.61
N PRO A 105 -13.36 -21.65 -1.19
CA PRO A 105 -13.68 -20.43 -0.46
C PRO A 105 -14.75 -20.67 0.61
N THR A 106 -14.38 -20.53 1.87
CA THR A 106 -15.22 -20.87 3.05
C THR A 106 -15.39 -19.66 3.94
N GLU A 107 -16.61 -19.42 4.42
CA GLU A 107 -16.87 -18.44 5.48
C GLU A 107 -16.33 -18.98 6.80
N LEU A 108 -15.36 -18.27 7.38
CA LEU A 108 -14.77 -18.60 8.68
C LEU A 108 -14.78 -17.37 9.59
N ASP A 109 -14.95 -17.61 10.89
CA ASP A 109 -14.75 -16.55 11.90
C ASP A 109 -13.27 -16.43 12.28
N ASN A 110 -12.41 -16.15 11.28
CA ASN A 110 -10.95 -16.06 11.47
C ASN A 110 -10.38 -14.71 11.09
N HIS A 111 -11.20 -13.68 10.92
CA HIS A 111 -10.77 -12.35 10.50
C HIS A 111 -10.03 -11.63 11.62
N GLY A 112 -8.83 -11.12 11.28
CA GLY A 112 -8.08 -10.18 12.07
C GLY A 112 -8.36 -8.74 11.64
N HIS A 113 -7.75 -7.79 12.34
CA HIS A 113 -7.76 -6.38 11.99
C HIS A 113 -6.43 -5.71 12.29
N GLN A 114 -6.14 -4.65 11.56
CA GLN A 114 -4.97 -3.81 11.75
C GLN A 114 -5.39 -2.54 12.47
N ARG A 115 -4.80 -2.27 13.62
CA ARG A 115 -5.14 -1.15 14.48
C ARG A 115 -3.99 -0.16 14.56
N HIS A 116 -4.26 1.08 14.19
CA HIS A 116 -3.37 2.21 14.41
C HIS A 116 -2.95 2.31 15.89
N LEU A 117 -1.65 2.42 16.14
CA LEU A 117 -1.07 2.62 17.48
C LEU A 117 -0.57 4.05 17.68
N GLY A 118 0.11 4.61 16.66
CA GLY A 118 0.69 5.94 16.76
C GLY A 118 1.45 6.36 15.52
N TRP A 119 1.92 7.60 15.54
CA TRP A 119 2.69 8.24 14.48
C TRP A 119 4.11 8.57 14.96
N PRO A 120 5.13 7.73 14.70
CA PRO A 120 6.53 8.13 14.90
C PRO A 120 6.92 9.37 14.08
N ARG A 121 6.37 9.50 12.87
CA ARG A 121 6.52 10.67 11.99
C ARG A 121 5.21 10.95 11.24
N ARG A 122 4.86 12.22 11.06
CA ARG A 122 3.72 12.64 10.24
C ARG A 122 4.01 13.99 9.60
N GLY A 123 3.85 14.09 8.28
CA GLY A 123 4.05 15.29 7.47
C GLY A 123 3.05 15.35 6.31
N ARG A 124 3.13 16.41 5.52
CA ARG A 124 2.28 16.59 4.33
C ARG A 124 2.66 15.64 3.18
N ASP A 125 3.91 15.25 3.09
CA ASP A 125 4.49 14.41 2.04
C ASP A 125 4.67 12.95 2.44
N GLY A 126 4.30 12.59 3.68
CA GLY A 126 4.43 11.22 4.15
C GLY A 126 4.36 11.06 5.65
N PHE A 127 4.40 9.81 6.09
CA PHE A 127 4.32 9.45 7.51
C PHE A 127 5.06 8.13 7.79
N THR A 128 5.30 7.88 9.06
CA THR A 128 5.59 6.56 9.61
C THR A 128 4.53 6.25 10.66
N GLU A 129 3.91 5.09 10.57
CA GLU A 129 2.83 4.62 11.43
C GLU A 129 3.21 3.30 12.09
N GLU A 130 2.85 3.14 13.35
CA GLU A 130 2.86 1.85 14.04
C GLU A 130 1.46 1.26 14.06
N ILE A 131 1.36 -0.02 13.70
CA ILE A 131 0.10 -0.74 13.52
C ILE A 131 0.20 -2.11 14.23
N ALA A 132 -0.82 -2.45 15.01
CA ALA A 132 -0.98 -3.80 15.56
C ALA A 132 -1.87 -4.65 14.65
N TRP A 133 -1.38 -5.82 14.24
CA TRP A 133 -2.16 -6.86 13.58
C TRP A 133 -2.67 -7.85 14.63
N GLN A 134 -3.97 -7.91 14.84
CA GLN A 134 -4.52 -8.62 15.97
C GLN A 134 -5.84 -9.34 15.65
N ARG A 135 -6.10 -10.41 16.42
CA ARG A 135 -7.38 -11.16 16.41
C ARG A 135 -7.74 -11.55 17.84
N GLY A 136 -9.00 -11.32 18.24
CA GLY A 136 -9.49 -11.72 19.55
C GLY A 136 -8.69 -11.17 20.74
N GLY A 137 -8.16 -9.95 20.62
CA GLY A 137 -7.31 -9.34 21.65
C GLY A 137 -5.83 -9.75 21.60
N ARG A 138 -5.48 -10.84 20.90
CA ARG A 138 -4.08 -11.28 20.72
C ARG A 138 -3.44 -10.51 19.58
N ARG A 139 -2.30 -9.86 19.84
CA ARG A 139 -1.42 -9.28 18.80
C ARG A 139 -0.55 -10.38 18.22
N LEU A 140 -0.57 -10.52 16.89
CA LEU A 140 0.29 -11.44 16.15
C LEU A 140 1.53 -10.71 15.64
N LEU A 141 1.30 -9.56 14.98
CA LEU A 141 2.38 -8.78 14.36
C LEU A 141 2.30 -7.32 14.81
N THR A 142 3.43 -6.65 14.79
CA THR A 142 3.52 -5.19 14.73
C THR A 142 4.03 -4.81 13.35
N GLU A 143 3.42 -3.84 12.72
CA GLU A 143 3.89 -3.25 11.47
C GLU A 143 4.39 -1.84 11.75
N ARG A 144 5.57 -1.53 11.21
CA ARG A 144 6.04 -0.17 10.99
C ARG A 144 5.85 0.15 9.51
N ARG A 145 4.85 0.98 9.21
CA ARG A 145 4.53 1.40 7.85
C ARG A 145 5.11 2.78 7.59
N THR A 146 5.90 2.92 6.52
CA THR A 146 6.34 4.21 6.04
C THR A 146 5.76 4.47 4.66
N VAL A 147 5.09 5.61 4.51
CA VAL A 147 4.55 6.08 3.23
C VAL A 147 5.14 7.45 2.95
N ALA A 148 5.64 7.64 1.74
CA ALA A 148 6.15 8.93 1.28
C ALA A 148 5.68 9.24 -0.15
N VAL A 149 5.51 10.53 -0.43
CA VAL A 149 5.13 11.08 -1.72
C VAL A 149 6.27 11.96 -2.23
N ARG A 150 6.64 11.81 -3.49
CA ARG A 150 7.62 12.69 -4.14
C ARG A 150 7.28 12.89 -5.61
N ALA A 151 7.62 14.05 -6.16
CA ALA A 151 7.53 14.28 -7.59
C ALA A 151 8.56 13.40 -8.34
N VAL A 152 8.18 12.92 -9.51
CA VAL A 152 9.08 12.23 -10.46
C VAL A 152 9.36 13.14 -11.65
N ASP A 153 8.29 13.71 -12.24
CA ASP A 153 8.35 14.73 -13.29
C ASP A 153 7.05 15.55 -13.31
N GLY A 154 6.80 16.30 -14.39
CA GLY A 154 5.62 17.18 -14.52
C GLY A 154 4.27 16.44 -14.60
N THR A 155 4.27 15.16 -14.91
CA THR A 155 3.07 14.33 -15.13
C THR A 155 3.00 13.10 -14.22
N CYS A 156 4.08 12.83 -13.46
CA CYS A 156 4.19 11.64 -12.61
C CYS A 156 4.71 11.98 -11.22
N TRP A 157 4.12 11.37 -10.21
CA TRP A 157 4.62 11.36 -8.84
C TRP A 157 4.78 9.92 -8.34
N ALA A 158 5.54 9.73 -7.28
CA ALA A 158 5.80 8.42 -6.70
C ALA A 158 5.16 8.28 -5.31
N LEU A 159 4.45 7.18 -5.10
CA LEU A 159 4.06 6.67 -3.80
C LEU A 159 5.07 5.61 -3.36
N ASP A 160 5.84 5.91 -2.32
CA ASP A 160 6.79 4.99 -1.71
C ASP A 160 6.13 4.34 -0.50
N PHE A 161 5.93 3.02 -0.56
CA PHE A 161 5.23 2.26 0.48
C PHE A 161 6.17 1.18 1.04
N THR A 162 6.62 1.38 2.27
CA THR A 162 7.44 0.42 3.00
C THR A 162 6.65 -0.18 4.15
N THR A 163 6.72 -1.51 4.31
CA THR A 163 6.18 -2.26 5.44
C THR A 163 7.28 -3.09 6.09
N GLU A 164 7.32 -3.04 7.42
CA GLU A 164 8.19 -3.85 8.27
C GLU A 164 7.28 -4.61 9.23
N LEU A 165 7.09 -5.92 8.96
CA LEU A 165 6.21 -6.81 9.74
C LEU A 165 7.06 -7.59 10.74
N THR A 166 6.89 -7.35 12.02
CA THR A 166 7.62 -8.02 13.10
C THR A 166 6.70 -8.99 13.84
N ASN A 167 7.14 -10.24 13.99
CA ASN A 167 6.48 -11.18 14.90
C ASN A 167 6.81 -10.79 16.35
N THR A 168 5.81 -10.25 17.05
CA THR A 168 5.94 -9.83 18.46
C THR A 168 5.44 -10.88 19.45
N GLY A 169 5.06 -12.07 18.96
CA GLY A 169 4.65 -13.21 19.79
C GLY A 169 5.83 -14.10 20.20
N GLY A 170 5.56 -15.11 21.02
CA GLY A 170 6.56 -16.12 21.44
C GLY A 170 6.60 -17.37 20.56
N GLU A 171 5.74 -17.46 19.54
CA GLU A 171 5.64 -18.61 18.63
C GLU A 171 5.98 -18.20 17.21
N GLU A 172 6.54 -19.12 16.42
CA GLU A 172 6.73 -18.90 14.99
C GLU A 172 5.40 -18.70 14.30
N LEU A 173 5.30 -17.64 13.49
CA LEU A 173 4.17 -17.39 12.60
C LEU A 173 4.52 -17.87 11.19
N SER A 174 3.47 -18.13 10.40
CA SER A 174 3.59 -18.54 9.01
C SER A 174 2.66 -17.71 8.15
N VAL A 175 3.24 -16.94 7.23
CA VAL A 175 2.49 -16.15 6.25
C VAL A 175 2.17 -17.04 5.05
N GLY A 176 0.92 -17.02 4.60
CA GLY A 176 0.45 -17.82 3.47
C GLY A 176 -0.53 -17.05 2.58
N SER A 177 -0.88 -17.71 1.49
CA SER A 177 -1.84 -17.26 0.48
C SER A 177 -2.84 -18.38 0.18
N PRO A 178 -3.92 -18.14 -0.57
CA PRO A 178 -4.77 -19.22 -1.05
C PRO A 178 -4.01 -20.25 -1.89
N ALA A 179 -2.94 -19.86 -2.61
CA ALA A 179 -2.11 -20.81 -3.36
C ALA A 179 -1.36 -21.75 -2.43
N THR A 180 -0.79 -21.29 -1.33
CA THR A 180 -0.17 -22.15 -0.31
C THR A 180 -1.19 -23.09 0.35
N ASN A 181 -2.47 -22.72 0.30
CA ASN A 181 -3.58 -23.53 0.81
C ASN A 181 -4.25 -24.40 -0.28
N GLY A 182 -3.66 -24.47 -1.49
CA GLY A 182 -4.09 -25.39 -2.55
C GLY A 182 -4.94 -24.80 -3.66
N ARG A 183 -4.93 -23.44 -3.86
CA ARG A 183 -5.53 -22.76 -5.01
C ARG A 183 -4.42 -22.24 -5.92
N PRO A 184 -3.96 -22.98 -6.94
CA PRO A 184 -2.90 -22.54 -7.84
C PRO A 184 -3.18 -21.17 -8.45
N GLY A 185 -2.14 -20.33 -8.61
CA GLY A 185 -2.25 -18.99 -9.17
C GLY A 185 -2.90 -17.93 -8.27
N ALA A 186 -3.38 -18.29 -7.07
CA ALA A 186 -3.97 -17.34 -6.13
C ALA A 186 -2.97 -16.93 -5.03
N GLY A 187 -1.77 -16.54 -5.43
CA GLY A 187 -0.65 -16.17 -4.56
C GLY A 187 -0.74 -14.76 -3.98
N TYR A 188 -1.91 -14.14 -3.90
CA TYR A 188 -2.07 -12.79 -3.37
C TYR A 188 -1.84 -12.73 -1.86
N GLY A 189 -1.39 -11.58 -1.40
CA GLY A 189 -1.12 -11.27 0.01
C GLY A 189 0.19 -10.51 0.16
N GLY A 190 0.09 -9.29 0.69
CA GLY A 190 1.16 -8.32 0.80
C GLY A 190 0.65 -6.92 0.45
N PHE A 191 1.50 -6.10 -0.17
CA PHE A 191 1.06 -4.85 -0.80
C PHE A 191 0.00 -5.15 -1.86
N PHE A 192 -1.10 -4.40 -1.85
CA PHE A 192 -2.17 -4.54 -2.83
C PHE A 192 -2.72 -3.19 -3.24
N TRP A 193 -2.89 -3.01 -4.55
CA TRP A 193 -3.52 -1.85 -5.17
C TRP A 193 -4.73 -2.29 -5.97
N ARG A 194 -5.89 -1.71 -5.70
CA ARG A 194 -7.12 -1.89 -6.47
C ARG A 194 -7.38 -0.66 -7.33
N PRO A 195 -7.05 -0.67 -8.63
CA PRO A 195 -7.47 0.38 -9.56
C PRO A 195 -8.98 0.36 -9.83
N PRO A 196 -9.56 1.46 -10.35
CA PRO A 196 -10.95 1.47 -10.75
C PRO A 196 -11.20 0.64 -12.01
N ILE A 197 -12.39 0.05 -12.10
CA ILE A 197 -12.86 -0.62 -13.32
C ILE A 197 -13.17 0.46 -14.37
N GLY A 198 -12.56 0.34 -15.54
CA GLY A 198 -12.83 1.18 -16.71
C GLY A 198 -13.75 0.51 -17.73
N ALA A 199 -14.05 1.21 -18.82
CA ALA A 199 -14.82 0.66 -19.94
C ALA A 199 -14.08 -0.48 -20.67
N ARG A 200 -12.76 -0.50 -20.61
CA ARG A 200 -11.88 -1.56 -21.11
C ARG A 200 -10.89 -1.99 -20.04
N PRO A 201 -10.47 -3.29 -20.02
CA PRO A 201 -9.39 -3.73 -19.16
C PRO A 201 -8.12 -2.89 -19.40
N PRO A 202 -7.36 -2.56 -18.34
CA PRO A 202 -6.06 -1.92 -18.52
C PRO A 202 -5.06 -2.88 -19.17
N GLU A 203 -4.14 -2.32 -19.95
CA GLU A 203 -2.99 -3.07 -20.43
C GLU A 203 -2.02 -3.33 -19.27
N VAL A 204 -1.41 -4.51 -19.29
CA VAL A 204 -0.40 -4.92 -18.30
C VAL A 204 0.85 -5.35 -19.03
N PHE A 205 1.99 -4.79 -18.61
CA PHE A 205 3.29 -5.15 -19.21
C PHE A 205 4.45 -4.95 -18.23
N THR A 206 5.55 -5.63 -18.55
CA THR A 206 6.86 -5.49 -17.88
C THR A 206 7.93 -5.13 -18.92
N ALA A 207 9.21 -5.18 -18.57
CA ALA A 207 10.29 -5.03 -19.52
C ALA A 207 10.25 -6.09 -20.65
N GLY A 208 9.85 -7.34 -20.34
CA GLY A 208 9.94 -8.48 -21.26
C GLY A 208 8.64 -9.26 -21.47
N ALA A 209 7.53 -8.90 -20.82
CA ALA A 209 6.26 -9.61 -20.93
C ALA A 209 5.09 -8.64 -21.09
N GLU A 210 3.97 -9.13 -21.64
CA GLU A 210 2.75 -8.37 -21.85
C GLU A 210 1.51 -9.26 -21.64
N GLY A 211 0.45 -8.65 -21.11
CA GLY A 211 -0.79 -9.32 -20.78
C GLY A 211 -0.81 -9.93 -19.37
N GLU A 212 -2.02 -10.11 -18.85
CA GLU A 212 -2.23 -10.66 -17.49
C GLU A 212 -1.56 -12.02 -17.33
N GLU A 213 -1.76 -12.93 -18.27
CA GLU A 213 -1.27 -14.32 -18.17
C GLU A 213 0.26 -14.39 -18.07
N ALA A 214 0.98 -13.61 -18.88
CA ALA A 214 2.43 -13.63 -18.91
C ALA A 214 3.08 -12.89 -17.72
N VAL A 215 2.39 -11.89 -17.15
CA VAL A 215 2.91 -11.07 -16.06
C VAL A 215 2.52 -11.63 -14.68
N HIS A 216 1.36 -12.27 -14.57
CA HIS A 216 0.87 -12.84 -13.31
C HIS A 216 1.79 -13.96 -12.81
N GLY A 217 2.31 -13.82 -11.59
CA GLY A 217 3.27 -14.75 -10.99
C GLY A 217 4.72 -14.54 -11.43
N SER A 218 5.02 -13.53 -12.24
CA SER A 218 6.40 -13.21 -12.63
C SER A 218 7.10 -12.36 -11.56
N PRO A 219 8.39 -12.61 -11.29
CA PRO A 219 9.22 -11.80 -10.39
C PRO A 219 9.89 -10.65 -11.17
N ALA A 220 9.15 -9.95 -12.04
CA ALA A 220 9.71 -8.82 -12.79
C ALA A 220 10.10 -7.67 -11.85
N PRO A 221 11.23 -6.97 -12.08
CA PRO A 221 11.67 -5.86 -11.22
C PRO A 221 10.66 -4.71 -11.20
N TRP A 222 9.88 -4.55 -12.27
CA TRP A 222 8.75 -3.63 -12.36
C TRP A 222 7.66 -4.17 -13.28
N LEU A 223 6.44 -3.69 -13.06
CA LEU A 223 5.32 -3.86 -13.99
C LEU A 223 4.57 -2.54 -14.16
N ALA A 224 3.92 -2.36 -15.29
CA ALA A 224 3.00 -1.26 -15.53
C ALA A 224 1.58 -1.77 -15.82
N MET A 225 0.61 -1.00 -15.36
CA MET A 225 -0.80 -1.12 -15.71
C MET A 225 -1.26 0.22 -16.28
N ALA A 226 -1.74 0.22 -17.55
CA ALA A 226 -2.01 1.43 -18.30
C ALA A 226 -3.41 1.44 -18.92
N THR A 227 -4.02 2.63 -18.89
CA THR A 227 -5.23 3.00 -19.64
C THR A 227 -4.95 4.27 -20.44
N ASP A 228 -5.92 4.75 -21.21
CA ASP A 228 -5.77 6.03 -21.91
C ASP A 228 -5.69 7.23 -20.92
N ALA A 229 -6.26 7.09 -19.69
CA ALA A 229 -6.35 8.16 -18.71
C ALA A 229 -5.20 8.19 -17.70
N TRP A 230 -4.58 7.05 -17.40
CA TRP A 230 -3.55 6.93 -16.36
C TRP A 230 -2.63 5.73 -16.61
N THR A 231 -1.44 5.80 -16.04
CA THR A 231 -0.53 4.66 -15.94
C THR A 231 0.00 4.54 -14.52
N LEU A 232 -0.01 3.31 -13.98
CA LEU A 232 0.62 2.94 -12.72
C LEU A 232 1.85 2.08 -13.03
N VAL A 233 3.02 2.48 -12.50
CA VAL A 233 4.28 1.74 -12.65
C VAL A 233 4.71 1.27 -11.27
N PHE A 234 4.67 -0.03 -11.01
CA PHE A 234 5.03 -0.64 -9.73
C PHE A 234 6.44 -1.19 -9.81
N ALA A 235 7.29 -0.87 -8.83
CA ALA A 235 8.67 -1.34 -8.76
C ALA A 235 9.00 -1.88 -7.38
N GLY A 236 9.63 -3.06 -7.32
CA GLY A 236 10.22 -3.58 -6.09
C GLY A 236 11.51 -2.80 -5.74
N ALA A 237 11.55 -2.16 -4.57
CA ALA A 237 12.64 -1.27 -4.19
C ALA A 237 13.64 -1.86 -3.19
N THR A 238 13.52 -3.16 -2.88
CA THR A 238 14.53 -3.96 -2.15
C THR A 238 14.78 -5.26 -2.87
N ASP A 239 15.90 -5.92 -2.61
CA ASP A 239 16.22 -7.23 -3.21
C ASP A 239 15.16 -8.28 -2.87
N ALA A 240 14.63 -8.25 -1.65
CA ALA A 240 13.55 -9.14 -1.24
C ALA A 240 12.27 -8.87 -2.03
N THR A 241 11.87 -7.58 -2.15
CA THR A 241 10.66 -7.20 -2.87
C THR A 241 10.76 -7.48 -4.38
N ARG A 242 11.95 -7.35 -4.98
CA ARG A 242 12.17 -7.69 -6.40
C ARG A 242 12.04 -9.18 -6.71
N ARG A 243 12.18 -10.04 -5.71
CA ARG A 243 11.97 -11.50 -5.85
C ARG A 243 10.54 -11.94 -5.63
N ASP A 244 9.69 -11.10 -5.03
CA ASP A 244 8.28 -11.42 -4.83
C ASP A 244 7.55 -11.42 -6.17
N PRO A 245 6.82 -12.49 -6.52
CA PRO A 245 6.01 -12.50 -7.74
C PRO A 245 4.87 -11.46 -7.69
N TRP A 246 4.56 -10.89 -8.84
CA TRP A 246 3.44 -9.98 -8.98
C TRP A 246 2.12 -10.75 -9.10
N PHE A 247 1.18 -10.49 -8.20
CA PHE A 247 -0.21 -10.86 -8.40
C PHE A 247 -0.85 -9.80 -9.27
N VAL A 248 -1.42 -10.21 -10.42
CA VAL A 248 -2.03 -9.30 -11.38
C VAL A 248 -3.42 -9.81 -11.76
N ARG A 249 -4.38 -8.90 -11.85
CA ARG A 249 -5.67 -9.07 -12.50
C ARG A 249 -5.95 -7.84 -13.35
N ALA A 250 -6.51 -8.04 -14.54
CA ALA A 250 -6.89 -6.97 -15.46
C ALA A 250 -8.24 -7.27 -16.13
N ALA A 251 -8.49 -8.52 -16.50
CA ALA A 251 -9.67 -8.92 -17.27
C ALA A 251 -10.96 -8.93 -16.45
N GLU A 252 -10.95 -9.57 -15.29
CA GLU A 252 -12.13 -9.65 -14.40
C GLU A 252 -12.30 -8.36 -13.60
N TYR A 253 -11.22 -7.87 -13.06
CA TYR A 253 -11.10 -6.60 -12.32
C TYR A 253 -9.63 -6.18 -12.27
N PRO A 254 -9.32 -4.88 -12.25
CA PRO A 254 -7.94 -4.47 -12.11
C PRO A 254 -7.44 -4.65 -10.67
N GLY A 255 -6.27 -5.24 -10.52
CA GLY A 255 -5.62 -5.45 -9.22
C GLY A 255 -4.15 -5.82 -9.37
N VAL A 256 -3.29 -5.19 -8.58
CA VAL A 256 -1.85 -5.48 -8.52
C VAL A 256 -1.42 -5.70 -7.09
N GLY A 257 -0.65 -6.75 -6.85
CA GLY A 257 -0.05 -7.02 -5.53
C GLY A 257 1.36 -7.56 -5.64
N SER A 258 2.20 -7.24 -4.64
CA SER A 258 3.50 -7.88 -4.42
C SER A 258 3.31 -8.99 -3.40
N ALA A 259 3.52 -10.26 -3.81
CA ALA A 259 3.14 -11.44 -3.05
C ALA A 259 4.19 -11.86 -2.04
N LEU A 260 3.90 -11.78 -0.74
CA LEU A 260 4.80 -12.24 0.33
C LEU A 260 5.00 -13.77 0.31
N ALA A 261 3.96 -14.51 -0.08
CA ALA A 261 3.94 -15.96 -0.06
C ALA A 261 3.17 -16.49 -1.28
N TRP A 262 3.85 -16.53 -2.44
CA TRP A 262 3.21 -16.92 -3.70
C TRP A 262 2.68 -18.35 -3.65
N ASP A 263 3.56 -19.33 -3.57
CA ASP A 263 3.27 -20.77 -3.56
C ASP A 263 3.89 -21.52 -2.37
N ARG A 264 4.78 -20.86 -1.64
CA ARG A 264 5.40 -21.37 -0.41
C ARG A 264 5.12 -20.42 0.74
N ARG A 265 4.83 -21.00 1.89
CA ARG A 265 4.64 -20.21 3.10
C ARG A 265 5.94 -19.54 3.52
N LEU A 266 5.84 -18.32 4.00
CA LEU A 266 6.96 -17.56 4.56
C LEU A 266 6.93 -17.74 6.08
N PRO A 267 7.95 -18.44 6.68
CA PRO A 267 8.07 -18.52 8.12
C PRO A 267 8.48 -17.16 8.69
N LEU A 268 7.98 -16.84 9.87
CA LEU A 268 8.31 -15.63 10.61
C LEU A 268 8.52 -15.98 12.09
N PRO A 269 9.74 -16.35 12.49
CA PRO A 269 10.10 -16.66 13.86
C PRO A 269 9.85 -15.51 14.84
N PRO A 270 9.77 -15.77 16.16
CA PRO A 270 9.67 -14.73 17.18
C PRO A 270 10.78 -13.69 17.08
N GLY A 271 10.42 -12.41 17.10
CA GLY A 271 11.35 -11.27 16.99
C GLY A 271 11.82 -10.95 15.57
N GLU A 272 11.59 -11.83 14.59
CA GLU A 272 11.99 -11.59 13.21
C GLU A 272 11.10 -10.57 12.51
N THR A 273 11.69 -9.84 11.57
CA THR A 273 11.04 -8.80 10.78
C THR A 273 11.17 -9.09 9.28
N VAL A 274 10.04 -9.03 8.58
CA VAL A 274 9.98 -9.06 7.12
C VAL A 274 9.74 -7.65 6.60
N THR A 275 10.67 -7.15 5.79
CA THR A 275 10.57 -5.82 5.16
C THR A 275 10.28 -5.95 3.68
N ARG A 276 9.31 -5.18 3.19
CA ARG A 276 9.02 -5.00 1.76
C ARG A 276 8.84 -3.52 1.45
N ARG A 277 9.31 -3.11 0.28
CA ARG A 277 9.16 -1.75 -0.23
C ARG A 277 8.75 -1.79 -1.69
N VAL A 278 7.56 -1.27 -1.98
CA VAL A 278 7.03 -1.07 -3.32
C VAL A 278 6.95 0.42 -3.57
N VAL A 279 7.53 0.88 -4.66
CA VAL A 279 7.39 2.27 -5.10
C VAL A 279 6.54 2.29 -6.35
N THR A 280 5.46 3.08 -6.32
CA THR A 280 4.50 3.17 -7.43
C THR A 280 4.57 4.54 -8.07
N GLY A 281 4.92 4.61 -9.35
CA GLY A 281 4.75 5.80 -10.19
C GLY A 281 3.28 5.94 -10.57
N VAL A 282 2.70 7.11 -10.30
CA VAL A 282 1.33 7.47 -10.63
C VAL A 282 1.36 8.56 -11.69
N ALA A 283 1.10 8.20 -12.94
CA ALA A 283 1.24 9.07 -14.09
C ALA A 283 -0.11 9.42 -14.73
N ASP A 284 -0.22 10.66 -15.24
CA ASP A 284 -1.29 11.07 -16.12
C ASP A 284 -1.11 10.43 -17.50
N GLY A 285 -2.22 9.98 -18.09
CA GLY A 285 -2.27 9.43 -19.42
C GLY A 285 -1.56 8.09 -19.58
N ARG A 286 -1.50 7.66 -20.83
CA ARG A 286 -0.92 6.37 -21.22
C ARG A 286 0.59 6.51 -21.44
N LEU A 287 1.37 5.70 -20.76
CA LEU A 287 2.79 5.52 -21.00
C LEU A 287 3.03 4.25 -21.82
N ASP A 288 3.91 4.33 -22.79
CA ASP A 288 4.47 3.16 -23.46
C ASP A 288 5.51 2.44 -22.57
N ARG A 289 5.97 1.28 -23.04
CA ARG A 289 6.94 0.45 -22.32
C ARG A 289 8.26 1.19 -22.03
N ALA A 290 8.74 1.99 -22.97
CA ALA A 290 9.99 2.73 -22.81
C ALA A 290 9.85 3.86 -21.77
N ALA A 291 8.74 4.58 -21.79
CA ALA A 291 8.43 5.59 -20.78
C ALA A 291 8.24 4.98 -19.39
N ALA A 292 7.50 3.87 -19.28
CA ALA A 292 7.32 3.15 -18.03
C ALA A 292 8.65 2.63 -17.46
N ALA A 293 9.56 2.12 -18.30
CA ALA A 293 10.90 1.71 -17.88
C ALA A 293 11.73 2.87 -17.32
N ARG A 294 11.68 4.05 -17.96
CA ARG A 294 12.35 5.28 -17.44
C ARG A 294 11.78 5.69 -16.08
N ILE A 295 10.45 5.62 -15.93
CA ILE A 295 9.84 5.88 -14.62
C ILE A 295 10.33 4.85 -13.59
N ALA A 296 10.27 3.56 -13.88
CA ALA A 296 10.72 2.50 -12.97
C ALA A 296 12.15 2.71 -12.48
N ALA A 297 13.09 3.06 -13.35
CA ALA A 297 14.47 3.39 -13.00
C ALA A 297 14.56 4.58 -12.01
N ARG A 298 13.76 5.63 -12.22
CA ARG A 298 13.69 6.77 -11.29
C ARG A 298 13.03 6.41 -9.94
N LEU A 299 12.13 5.43 -9.93
CA LEU A 299 11.48 4.98 -8.69
C LEU A 299 12.48 4.29 -7.75
N THR A 300 13.40 3.49 -8.31
CA THR A 300 14.36 2.68 -7.56
C THR A 300 15.70 3.36 -7.34
N GLY A 301 15.94 4.52 -7.95
CA GLY A 301 17.22 5.23 -7.89
C GLY A 301 18.29 4.63 -8.79
N GLU A 302 17.92 3.73 -9.70
CA GLU A 302 18.81 3.21 -10.73
C GLU A 302 19.03 4.32 -11.78
N VAL A 303 20.25 4.86 -11.82
CA VAL A 303 20.64 5.83 -12.86
C VAL A 303 20.69 5.06 -14.18
N THR A 304 19.78 5.38 -15.09
CA THR A 304 19.95 4.98 -16.51
C THR A 304 21.19 5.64 -17.04
N ALA A 305 22.24 4.84 -17.27
CA ALA A 305 23.44 5.25 -17.97
C ALA A 305 23.10 5.67 -19.42
#